data_293de4d28174d0aced61858c8e2ee39a
#
_entry.id   293de4d28174d0aced61858c8e2ee39a
#
_cell.length_a   1.000
_cell.length_b   1.000
_cell.length_c   1.000
_cell.angle_alpha   90.00
_cell.angle_beta   90.00
_cell.angle_gamma   90.00
#
_symmetry.space_group_name_H-M   'P 1'
#
loop_
_entity.id
_entity.type
_entity.pdbx_description
1 polymer ?
#
loop_
_entity_poly.entity_id
_entity_poly.type
_entity_poly.pdbx_seq_one_letter_code
_entity_poly.pdbx_strand_id
1 'polypeptide(L)'
;MDRQYIVTERAHLMCPNMHFGILFSIDKKYDINRIRDVIRSLSEAHPFLKCLIAYDGSGKLYYALQKKLEIRCSEMSSLELLEDDYRNISESGWDVYSEGLLRILTYPRNDGFEILFVAHHLLCDGRGLLGLATSFADCYVKGIEPVYTKECLIKSIKDLPSGSDLPWISKVVINSANKKWKKENHQVDYRDYLKFEKNYTKKNKLKMNFETKSHEELTSLMELCHNNNISLNDYLIAKMMQDESIKKVIIAADIRKYLHIYKEGSLGNYSTAFSVVCDSKSNNLIEMAKKVSRKVQQQVNSPKKLMLVLACYLIMTPELIDAVAISTLGGYSSSAGMFVGSNMFGYKDRCGYSITNLGKIESNTIVEATFIPPSSPANIKTVGVVTVNGIMNTCAITTIK
;
A
#
# COMPACT_ATOMS: atom_id res chain seq x y z
N MET A 1 23.62 -10.06 -4.84
CA MET A 1 22.36 -9.48 -5.37
C MET A 1 22.70 -8.31 -6.26
N ASP A 2 22.21 -8.27 -7.51
CA ASP A 2 22.35 -7.10 -8.37
C ASP A 2 21.63 -5.90 -7.75
N ARG A 3 22.17 -4.69 -7.90
CA ARG A 3 21.52 -3.48 -7.38
C ARG A 3 20.13 -3.31 -7.97
N GLN A 4 19.11 -3.26 -7.12
CA GLN A 4 17.74 -2.96 -7.50
C GLN A 4 17.47 -1.47 -7.24
N TYR A 5 17.30 -0.69 -8.32
CA TYR A 5 17.06 0.75 -8.22
C TYR A 5 15.59 1.04 -7.98
N ILE A 6 15.33 2.05 -7.17
CA ILE A 6 13.99 2.54 -6.85
C ILE A 6 13.53 3.47 -7.98
N VAL A 7 12.42 3.18 -8.62
CA VAL A 7 11.84 3.99 -9.70
C VAL A 7 10.39 4.33 -9.39
N THR A 8 9.46 3.40 -9.55
CA THR A 8 8.03 3.63 -9.28
C THR A 8 7.74 3.74 -7.78
N GLU A 9 8.50 3.06 -6.95
CA GLU A 9 8.42 3.11 -5.47
C GLU A 9 8.83 4.46 -4.90
N ARG A 10 9.52 5.30 -5.70
CA ARG A 10 9.96 6.65 -5.28
C ARG A 10 8.80 7.51 -4.75
N ALA A 11 7.59 7.30 -5.27
CA ALA A 11 6.39 8.00 -4.81
C ALA A 11 6.03 7.73 -3.33
N HIS A 12 6.59 6.67 -2.74
CA HIS A 12 6.37 6.30 -1.35
C HIS A 12 7.50 6.75 -0.41
N LEU A 13 8.62 7.22 -0.95
CA LEU A 13 9.81 7.57 -0.16
C LEU A 13 9.60 8.80 0.72
N MET A 14 9.20 9.91 0.12
CA MET A 14 9.01 11.20 0.81
C MET A 14 7.53 11.59 0.83
N CYS A 15 6.68 10.64 1.25
CA CYS A 15 5.25 10.82 1.40
C CYS A 15 4.81 10.31 2.79
N PRO A 16 4.20 11.13 3.64
CA PRO A 16 3.78 10.70 4.98
C PRO A 16 2.77 9.55 4.95
N ASN A 17 2.81 8.72 5.99
CA ASN A 17 1.88 7.60 6.21
C ASN A 17 1.90 6.53 5.08
N MET A 18 3.05 6.36 4.40
CA MET A 18 3.24 5.30 3.42
C MET A 18 3.73 3.99 4.06
N HIS A 19 3.11 3.62 5.16
CA HIS A 19 3.20 2.29 5.77
C HIS A 19 1.79 1.69 5.89
N PHE A 20 1.70 0.40 5.96
CA PHE A 20 0.45 -0.34 6.05
C PHE A 20 0.70 -1.67 6.76
N GLY A 21 -0.36 -2.33 7.22
CA GLY A 21 -0.22 -3.52 8.04
C GLY A 21 -1.11 -4.69 7.63
N ILE A 22 -0.66 -5.90 7.99
CA ILE A 22 -1.48 -7.10 8.05
C ILE A 22 -1.42 -7.61 9.49
N LEU A 23 -2.56 -7.54 10.19
CA LEU A 23 -2.79 -8.24 11.44
C LEU A 23 -3.35 -9.62 11.10
N PHE A 24 -2.81 -10.68 11.68
CA PHE A 24 -3.33 -12.04 11.47
C PHE A 24 -3.16 -12.90 12.71
N SER A 25 -4.08 -13.86 12.87
CA SER A 25 -4.17 -14.75 14.02
C SER A 25 -3.63 -16.14 13.69
N ILE A 26 -2.90 -16.72 14.63
CA ILE A 26 -2.36 -18.08 14.56
C ILE A 26 -2.77 -18.84 15.85
N ASP A 27 -3.50 -19.96 15.69
CA ASP A 27 -3.90 -20.85 16.78
C ASP A 27 -2.81 -21.89 17.03
N LYS A 28 -1.66 -21.44 17.50
CA LYS A 28 -0.53 -22.23 17.99
C LYS A 28 0.11 -21.50 19.16
N LYS A 29 0.65 -22.29 20.10
CA LYS A 29 1.35 -21.73 21.26
C LYS A 29 2.36 -20.66 20.85
N TYR A 30 2.28 -19.53 21.53
CA TYR A 30 3.23 -18.43 21.36
C TYR A 30 4.64 -18.86 21.81
N ASP A 31 5.62 -18.64 20.96
CA ASP A 31 7.04 -18.82 21.24
C ASP A 31 7.87 -17.76 20.49
N ILE A 32 8.36 -16.78 21.24
CA ILE A 32 9.11 -15.65 20.68
C ILE A 32 10.41 -16.08 20.00
N ASN A 33 11.06 -17.18 20.47
CA ASN A 33 12.28 -17.66 19.85
C ASN A 33 11.98 -18.28 18.49
N ARG A 34 10.91 -19.11 18.41
CA ARG A 34 10.43 -19.66 17.13
C ARG A 34 10.01 -18.55 16.17
N ILE A 35 9.32 -17.51 16.64
CA ILE A 35 8.97 -16.32 15.83
C ILE A 35 10.24 -15.70 15.23
N ARG A 36 11.28 -15.47 16.04
CA ARG A 36 12.54 -14.90 15.58
C ARG A 36 13.26 -15.80 14.55
N ASP A 37 13.22 -17.11 14.76
CA ASP A 37 13.81 -18.06 13.80
C ASP A 37 13.07 -18.02 12.46
N VAL A 38 11.74 -18.01 12.47
CA VAL A 38 10.93 -17.87 11.24
C VAL A 38 11.19 -16.53 10.54
N ILE A 39 11.29 -15.42 11.29
CA ILE A 39 11.66 -14.11 10.72
C ILE A 39 13.03 -14.17 10.04
N ARG A 40 13.98 -14.91 10.63
CA ARG A 40 15.31 -15.13 10.02
C ARG A 40 15.19 -15.90 8.71
N SER A 41 14.47 -17.02 8.66
CA SER A 41 14.23 -17.80 7.43
C SER A 41 13.55 -16.94 6.36
N LEU A 42 12.52 -16.15 6.70
CA LEU A 42 11.89 -15.22 5.78
C LEU A 42 12.89 -14.19 5.22
N SER A 43 13.76 -13.65 6.07
CA SER A 43 14.73 -12.63 5.66
C SER A 43 15.84 -13.19 4.77
N GLU A 44 16.09 -14.50 4.81
CA GLU A 44 16.99 -15.20 3.89
C GLU A 44 16.32 -15.46 2.55
N ALA A 45 15.04 -15.86 2.57
CA ALA A 45 14.24 -16.06 1.37
C ALA A 45 13.88 -14.75 0.65
N HIS A 46 13.76 -13.64 1.39
CA HIS A 46 13.40 -12.32 0.86
C HIS A 46 14.45 -11.27 1.21
N PRO A 47 15.51 -11.11 0.40
CA PRO A 47 16.62 -10.17 0.70
C PRO A 47 16.19 -8.71 0.90
N PHE A 48 15.06 -8.27 0.33
CA PHE A 48 14.54 -6.92 0.57
C PHE A 48 14.22 -6.64 2.03
N LEU A 49 13.91 -7.66 2.83
CA LEU A 49 13.73 -7.53 4.27
C LEU A 49 15.00 -7.11 5.02
N LYS A 50 16.17 -7.35 4.41
CA LYS A 50 17.48 -6.92 4.93
C LYS A 50 18.05 -5.72 4.18
N CYS A 51 17.25 -4.97 3.43
CA CYS A 51 17.73 -3.80 2.72
C CYS A 51 17.41 -2.50 3.48
N LEU A 52 18.37 -1.59 3.43
CA LEU A 52 18.18 -0.16 3.64
C LEU A 52 18.10 0.53 2.29
N ILE A 53 17.64 1.76 2.28
CA ILE A 53 17.70 2.60 1.09
C ILE A 53 19.03 3.36 1.10
N ALA A 54 19.70 3.44 -0.04
CA ALA A 54 20.99 4.14 -0.15
C ALA A 54 21.14 4.81 -1.52
N TYR A 55 21.98 5.84 -1.58
CA TYR A 55 22.41 6.44 -2.84
C TYR A 55 23.64 5.72 -3.40
N ASP A 56 23.67 5.53 -4.71
CA ASP A 56 24.92 5.15 -5.40
C ASP A 56 25.81 6.37 -5.70
N GLY A 57 26.99 6.12 -6.28
CA GLY A 57 27.92 7.20 -6.65
C GLY A 57 27.40 8.17 -7.70
N SER A 58 26.27 7.90 -8.37
CA SER A 58 25.58 8.79 -9.31
C SER A 58 24.35 9.49 -8.72
N GLY A 59 24.06 9.27 -7.42
CA GLY A 59 22.92 9.85 -6.73
C GLY A 59 21.59 9.10 -6.95
N LYS A 60 21.62 7.89 -7.53
CA LYS A 60 20.41 7.07 -7.70
C LYS A 60 20.16 6.24 -6.46
N LEU A 61 18.91 6.17 -6.05
CA LEU A 61 18.48 5.35 -4.92
C LEU A 61 18.32 3.86 -5.29
N TYR A 62 18.79 3.00 -4.39
CA TYR A 62 18.70 1.56 -4.55
C TYR A 62 18.53 0.84 -3.21
N TYR A 63 18.09 -0.42 -3.24
CA TYR A 63 18.02 -1.30 -2.08
C TYR A 63 19.40 -1.85 -1.76
N ALA A 64 19.98 -1.40 -0.65
CA ALA A 64 21.31 -1.76 -0.18
C ALA A 64 21.23 -2.90 0.84
N LEU A 65 21.56 -4.11 0.42
CA LEU A 65 21.54 -5.30 1.30
C LEU A 65 22.52 -5.15 2.46
N GLN A 66 22.03 -5.35 3.68
CA GLN A 66 22.76 -5.31 4.93
C GLN A 66 22.90 -6.70 5.55
N LYS A 67 24.12 -7.17 5.79
CA LYS A 67 24.34 -8.53 6.33
C LYS A 67 23.84 -8.70 7.76
N LYS A 68 23.85 -7.63 8.56
CA LYS A 68 23.54 -7.66 10.01
C LYS A 68 22.23 -6.92 10.36
N LEU A 69 21.42 -6.56 9.38
CA LEU A 69 20.14 -5.91 9.66
C LEU A 69 19.16 -6.92 10.25
N GLU A 70 18.69 -6.63 11.45
CA GLU A 70 17.63 -7.40 12.11
C GLU A 70 16.29 -6.72 11.95
N ILE A 71 15.26 -7.51 11.69
CA ILE A 71 13.88 -7.03 11.63
C ILE A 71 13.41 -6.77 13.05
N ARG A 72 12.94 -5.54 13.33
CA ARG A 72 12.39 -5.17 14.62
C ARG A 72 11.14 -6.00 14.90
N CYS A 73 11.19 -6.83 15.97
CA CYS A 73 10.07 -7.62 16.47
C CYS A 73 9.86 -7.31 17.96
N SER A 74 8.68 -6.78 18.31
CA SER A 74 8.35 -6.37 19.69
C SER A 74 7.12 -7.13 20.17
N GLU A 75 7.19 -7.63 21.41
CA GLU A 75 6.04 -8.20 22.12
C GLU A 75 5.24 -7.07 22.77
N MET A 76 3.96 -7.08 22.58
CA MET A 76 3.01 -6.07 23.06
C MET A 76 2.14 -6.66 24.17
N SER A 77 1.62 -5.80 25.04
CA SER A 77 0.88 -6.23 26.24
C SER A 77 -0.53 -6.69 25.96
N SER A 78 -1.23 -6.07 25.02
CA SER A 78 -2.64 -6.37 24.68
C SER A 78 -3.00 -5.94 23.28
N LEU A 79 -3.81 -6.73 22.59
CA LEU A 79 -4.40 -6.37 21.28
C LEU A 79 -5.36 -5.18 21.38
N GLU A 80 -5.92 -4.89 22.53
CA GLU A 80 -6.78 -3.71 22.76
C GLU A 80 -6.05 -2.40 22.48
N LEU A 81 -4.71 -2.40 22.57
CA LEU A 81 -3.86 -1.25 22.29
C LEU A 81 -3.41 -1.15 20.81
N LEU A 82 -3.91 -2.03 19.93
CA LEU A 82 -3.50 -2.11 18.53
C LEU A 82 -3.52 -0.75 17.82
N GLU A 83 -4.58 0.04 18.02
CA GLU A 83 -4.70 1.36 17.38
C GLU A 83 -3.62 2.33 17.88
N ASP A 84 -3.34 2.32 19.18
CA ASP A 84 -2.29 3.17 19.77
C ASP A 84 -0.89 2.70 19.35
N ASP A 85 -0.66 1.40 19.30
CA ASP A 85 0.61 0.82 18.85
C ASP A 85 0.88 1.16 17.37
N TYR A 86 -0.14 1.05 16.52
CA TYR A 86 -0.02 1.42 15.11
C TYR A 86 0.17 2.94 14.94
N ARG A 87 -0.54 3.75 15.74
CA ARG A 87 -0.39 5.22 15.75
C ARG A 87 1.03 5.62 16.20
N ASN A 88 1.59 4.94 17.18
CA ASN A 88 2.96 5.17 17.65
C ASN A 88 3.99 4.88 16.53
N ILE A 89 3.77 3.85 15.70
CA ILE A 89 4.59 3.59 14.51
C ILE A 89 4.50 4.78 13.55
N SER A 90 3.29 5.29 13.27
CA SER A 90 3.07 6.43 12.38
C SER A 90 3.73 7.72 12.91
N GLU A 91 3.58 8.01 14.20
CA GLU A 91 4.10 9.24 14.82
C GLU A 91 5.63 9.21 15.05
N SER A 92 6.22 8.03 15.21
CA SER A 92 7.68 7.89 15.34
C SER A 92 8.44 8.20 14.06
N GLY A 93 7.76 8.11 12.90
CA GLY A 93 8.36 8.17 11.59
C GLY A 93 9.14 6.88 11.23
N TRP A 94 9.68 6.86 10.02
CA TRP A 94 10.41 5.69 9.50
C TRP A 94 11.66 6.13 8.74
N ASP A 95 12.83 5.97 9.37
CA ASP A 95 14.10 6.29 8.70
C ASP A 95 14.59 5.11 7.86
N VAL A 96 14.17 5.07 6.60
CA VAL A 96 14.51 4.00 5.64
C VAL A 96 16.01 3.93 5.29
N TYR A 97 16.82 4.92 5.69
CA TYR A 97 18.28 4.90 5.53
C TYR A 97 19.00 4.22 6.69
N SER A 98 18.34 4.06 7.84
CA SER A 98 18.94 3.49 9.06
C SER A 98 18.22 2.26 9.59
N GLU A 99 16.96 2.02 9.18
CA GLU A 99 16.18 0.87 9.62
C GLU A 99 15.54 0.11 8.47
N GLY A 100 15.23 -1.19 8.70
CA GLY A 100 14.58 -2.06 7.72
C GLY A 100 13.15 -1.65 7.40
N LEU A 101 12.63 -2.17 6.30
CA LEU A 101 11.32 -1.80 5.74
C LEU A 101 10.14 -2.60 6.32
N LEU A 102 10.38 -3.42 7.36
CA LEU A 102 9.37 -4.21 8.07
C LEU A 102 9.55 -4.06 9.58
N ARG A 103 8.45 -3.80 10.29
CA ARG A 103 8.33 -3.87 11.74
C ARG A 103 7.27 -4.91 12.10
N ILE A 104 7.51 -5.67 13.17
CA ILE A 104 6.61 -6.74 13.62
C ILE A 104 6.23 -6.50 15.07
N LEU A 105 4.93 -6.57 15.37
CA LEU A 105 4.39 -6.57 16.71
C LEU A 105 3.68 -7.90 16.98
N THR A 106 3.83 -8.47 18.14
CA THR A 106 3.20 -9.73 18.54
C THR A 106 2.34 -9.54 19.78
N TYR A 107 1.17 -10.13 19.80
CA TYR A 107 0.17 -10.05 20.86
C TYR A 107 -0.15 -11.47 21.34
N PRO A 108 0.53 -11.95 22.42
CA PRO A 108 0.29 -13.31 22.95
C PRO A 108 -1.13 -13.48 23.49
N ARG A 109 -1.70 -14.68 23.28
CA ARG A 109 -2.95 -15.17 23.89
C ARG A 109 -2.70 -16.50 24.60
N ASN A 110 -3.70 -16.98 25.37
CA ASN A 110 -3.60 -18.27 26.06
C ASN A 110 -3.50 -19.45 25.07
N ASP A 111 -4.22 -19.37 23.93
CA ASP A 111 -4.40 -20.43 22.94
C ASP A 111 -3.76 -20.12 21.59
N GLY A 112 -3.06 -19.01 21.48
CA GLY A 112 -2.45 -18.59 20.24
C GLY A 112 -1.80 -17.21 20.34
N PHE A 113 -1.74 -16.49 19.24
CA PHE A 113 -1.29 -15.10 19.21
C PHE A 113 -1.76 -14.39 17.95
N GLU A 114 -1.88 -13.07 18.03
CA GLU A 114 -1.93 -12.21 16.87
C GLU A 114 -0.53 -11.66 16.58
N ILE A 115 -0.28 -11.42 15.30
CA ILE A 115 0.94 -10.80 14.84
C ILE A 115 0.60 -9.72 13.80
N LEU A 116 1.16 -8.54 13.98
CA LEU A 116 1.03 -7.43 13.06
C LEU A 116 2.34 -7.22 12.31
N PHE A 117 2.30 -7.41 11.00
CA PHE A 117 3.35 -6.97 10.10
C PHE A 117 3.03 -5.56 9.63
N VAL A 118 3.92 -4.62 9.88
CA VAL A 118 3.82 -3.26 9.34
C VAL A 118 4.97 -3.05 8.36
N ALA A 119 4.65 -2.82 7.10
CA ALA A 119 5.62 -2.60 6.04
C ALA A 119 5.62 -1.14 5.58
N HIS A 120 6.80 -0.58 5.36
CA HIS A 120 6.93 0.63 4.55
C HIS A 120 6.63 0.29 3.08
N HIS A 121 5.90 1.15 2.38
CA HIS A 121 5.45 0.86 1.01
C HIS A 121 6.59 0.76 -0.03
N LEU A 122 7.82 1.07 0.36
CA LEU A 122 9.03 0.74 -0.41
C LEU A 122 9.30 -0.76 -0.46
N LEU A 123 8.86 -1.55 0.53
CA LEU A 123 9.10 -2.98 0.56
C LEU A 123 8.24 -3.73 -0.47
N CYS A 124 6.95 -3.49 -0.43
CA CYS A 124 5.96 -4.19 -1.25
C CYS A 124 4.59 -3.50 -1.22
N ASP A 125 3.64 -4.05 -1.95
CA ASP A 125 2.21 -3.74 -1.84
C ASP A 125 1.48 -4.68 -0.84
N GLY A 126 0.18 -4.42 -0.64
CA GLY A 126 -0.64 -5.19 0.31
C GLY A 126 -0.68 -6.68 0.03
N ARG A 127 -0.72 -7.11 -1.24
CA ARG A 127 -0.69 -8.55 -1.59
C ARG A 127 0.68 -9.17 -1.35
N GLY A 128 1.76 -8.42 -1.56
CA GLY A 128 3.11 -8.86 -1.21
C GLY A 128 3.24 -9.09 0.31
N LEU A 129 2.71 -8.19 1.13
CA LEU A 129 2.73 -8.34 2.58
C LEU A 129 1.83 -9.49 3.06
N LEU A 130 0.65 -9.69 2.44
CA LEU A 130 -0.22 -10.83 2.73
C LEU A 130 0.47 -12.17 2.40
N GLY A 131 1.18 -12.24 1.26
CA GLY A 131 2.00 -13.41 0.90
C GLY A 131 3.10 -13.69 1.91
N LEU A 132 3.76 -12.63 2.40
CA LEU A 132 4.80 -12.75 3.44
C LEU A 132 4.21 -13.25 4.78
N ALA A 133 3.02 -12.75 5.17
CA ALA A 133 2.30 -13.22 6.35
C ALA A 133 1.90 -14.70 6.23
N THR A 134 1.44 -15.13 5.05
CA THR A 134 1.12 -16.53 4.77
C THR A 134 2.36 -17.43 4.85
N SER A 135 3.48 -17.01 4.26
CA SER A 135 4.76 -17.74 4.36
C SER A 135 5.24 -17.84 5.80
N PHE A 136 5.09 -16.77 6.60
CA PHE A 136 5.39 -16.80 8.02
C PHE A 136 4.55 -17.85 8.75
N ALA A 137 3.22 -17.83 8.56
CA ALA A 137 2.30 -18.74 9.22
C ALA A 137 2.56 -20.21 8.83
N ASP A 138 2.82 -20.49 7.55
CA ASP A 138 3.16 -21.83 7.08
C ASP A 138 4.49 -22.33 7.65
N CYS A 139 5.51 -21.48 7.75
CA CYS A 139 6.77 -21.84 8.37
C CYS A 139 6.60 -22.05 9.89
N TYR A 140 5.88 -21.16 10.58
CA TYR A 140 5.66 -21.25 12.01
C TYR A 140 4.84 -22.48 12.39
N VAL A 141 3.73 -22.75 11.69
CA VAL A 141 2.78 -23.82 12.05
C VAL A 141 3.21 -25.19 11.53
N LYS A 142 3.69 -25.24 10.27
CA LYS A 142 3.98 -26.50 9.55
C LYS A 142 5.47 -26.78 9.35
N GLY A 143 6.35 -25.80 9.60
CA GLY A 143 7.78 -25.92 9.28
C GLY A 143 8.10 -25.88 7.79
N ILE A 144 7.21 -25.28 6.96
CA ILE A 144 7.46 -25.12 5.52
C ILE A 144 8.41 -23.93 5.35
N GLU A 145 9.63 -24.20 4.88
CA GLU A 145 10.61 -23.14 4.67
C GLU A 145 10.21 -22.19 3.54
N PRO A 146 10.38 -20.87 3.73
CA PRO A 146 10.12 -19.88 2.69
C PRO A 146 11.03 -20.08 1.49
N VAL A 147 10.48 -19.85 0.29
CA VAL A 147 11.23 -20.04 -0.96
C VAL A 147 11.67 -18.69 -1.51
N TYR A 148 12.97 -18.59 -1.87
CA TYR A 148 13.50 -17.40 -2.51
C TYR A 148 12.90 -17.20 -3.91
N THR A 149 12.34 -16.02 -4.14
CA THR A 149 11.96 -15.56 -5.47
C THR A 149 12.60 -14.19 -5.72
N LYS A 150 13.33 -14.07 -6.83
CA LYS A 150 14.01 -12.81 -7.17
C LYS A 150 13.01 -11.69 -7.43
N GLU A 151 13.20 -10.57 -6.78
CA GLU A 151 12.42 -9.35 -6.98
C GLU A 151 12.69 -8.75 -8.36
N CYS A 152 11.62 -8.39 -9.06
CA CYS A 152 11.66 -7.80 -10.40
C CYS A 152 10.86 -6.50 -10.42
N LEU A 153 11.50 -5.38 -10.05
CA LEU A 153 10.85 -4.07 -9.97
C LEU A 153 10.56 -3.49 -11.36
N ILE A 154 9.52 -2.66 -11.44
CA ILE A 154 9.16 -1.90 -12.63
C ILE A 154 10.16 -0.73 -12.78
N LYS A 155 10.94 -0.72 -13.87
CA LYS A 155 12.03 0.27 -14.10
C LYS A 155 11.81 1.15 -15.32
N SER A 156 10.93 0.73 -16.21
CA SER A 156 10.70 1.42 -17.48
C SER A 156 9.30 1.15 -18.03
N ILE A 157 8.87 1.96 -18.98
CA ILE A 157 7.63 1.75 -19.73
C ILE A 157 7.58 0.37 -20.43
N LYS A 158 8.75 -0.21 -20.75
CA LYS A 158 8.84 -1.52 -21.41
C LYS A 158 8.45 -2.67 -20.47
N ASP A 159 8.50 -2.46 -19.17
CA ASP A 159 8.10 -3.44 -18.16
C ASP A 159 6.57 -3.49 -17.98
N LEU A 160 5.86 -2.47 -18.48
CA LEU A 160 4.42 -2.38 -18.50
C LEU A 160 3.81 -3.07 -19.74
N PRO A 161 2.51 -3.45 -19.70
CA PRO A 161 1.84 -4.03 -20.86
C PRO A 161 1.87 -3.11 -22.08
N SER A 162 1.86 -3.70 -23.29
CA SER A 162 1.76 -2.94 -24.52
C SER A 162 0.56 -1.97 -24.51
N GLY A 163 0.76 -0.77 -24.99
CA GLY A 163 -0.27 0.30 -24.96
C GLY A 163 -0.36 1.10 -23.66
N SER A 164 0.54 0.88 -22.70
CA SER A 164 0.59 1.62 -21.42
C SER A 164 1.22 3.03 -21.54
N ASP A 165 1.54 3.48 -22.74
CA ASP A 165 2.17 4.79 -22.95
C ASP A 165 1.24 5.95 -22.55
N LEU A 166 1.85 7.03 -22.03
CA LEU A 166 1.08 8.20 -21.59
C LEU A 166 0.35 8.89 -22.77
N PRO A 167 -0.87 9.41 -22.54
CA PRO A 167 -1.48 10.38 -23.44
C PRO A 167 -0.56 11.55 -23.70
N TRP A 168 -0.53 12.07 -24.93
CA TRP A 168 0.36 13.16 -25.31
C TRP A 168 0.20 14.40 -24.40
N ILE A 169 -1.01 14.75 -24.00
CA ILE A 169 -1.29 15.86 -23.07
C ILE A 169 -0.59 15.62 -21.73
N SER A 170 -0.70 14.40 -21.17
CA SER A 170 -0.03 14.05 -19.91
C SER A 170 1.49 14.13 -20.02
N LYS A 171 2.08 13.72 -21.17
CA LYS A 171 3.52 13.89 -21.46
C LYS A 171 3.92 15.35 -21.45
N VAL A 172 3.14 16.22 -22.12
CA VAL A 172 3.42 17.66 -22.16
C VAL A 172 3.39 18.26 -20.75
N VAL A 173 2.37 17.92 -19.95
CA VAL A 173 2.22 18.43 -18.57
C VAL A 173 3.40 18.00 -17.70
N ILE A 174 3.75 16.70 -17.72
CA ILE A 174 4.85 16.16 -16.90
C ILE A 174 6.20 16.75 -17.35
N ASN A 175 6.45 16.82 -18.66
CA ASN A 175 7.68 17.41 -19.17
C ASN A 175 7.80 18.91 -18.83
N SER A 176 6.69 19.63 -18.79
CA SER A 176 6.67 21.02 -18.31
C SER A 176 7.02 21.11 -16.82
N ALA A 177 6.47 20.22 -15.99
CA ALA A 177 6.79 20.14 -14.56
C ALA A 177 8.27 19.78 -14.34
N ASN A 178 8.82 18.79 -15.07
CA ASN A 178 10.24 18.44 -15.02
C ASN A 178 11.15 19.62 -15.41
N LYS A 179 10.80 20.35 -16.48
CA LYS A 179 11.56 21.55 -16.89
C LYS A 179 11.52 22.65 -15.85
N LYS A 180 10.35 22.86 -15.21
CA LYS A 180 10.18 23.83 -14.14
C LYS A 180 11.01 23.46 -12.93
N TRP A 181 10.97 22.20 -12.50
CA TRP A 181 11.78 21.66 -11.41
C TRP A 181 13.29 21.90 -11.65
N LYS A 182 13.76 21.57 -12.86
CA LYS A 182 15.16 21.78 -13.23
C LYS A 182 15.58 23.28 -13.16
N LYS A 183 14.67 24.21 -13.51
CA LYS A 183 14.93 25.65 -13.40
C LYS A 183 14.96 26.16 -11.97
N GLU A 184 14.20 25.55 -11.07
CA GLU A 184 14.19 25.89 -9.65
C GLU A 184 15.51 25.52 -8.97
N ASN A 185 16.26 24.56 -9.53
CA ASN A 185 17.56 24.08 -9.04
C ASN A 185 17.52 23.67 -7.54
N HIS A 186 16.48 22.96 -7.17
CA HIS A 186 16.23 22.52 -5.80
C HIS A 186 16.65 21.05 -5.59
N GLN A 187 16.96 20.72 -4.34
CA GLN A 187 17.09 19.34 -3.84
C GLN A 187 16.33 19.24 -2.54
N VAL A 188 15.58 18.16 -2.38
CA VAL A 188 14.90 17.86 -1.10
C VAL A 188 15.86 17.05 -0.25
N ASP A 189 16.20 17.56 0.93
CA ASP A 189 16.96 16.80 1.92
C ASP A 189 16.01 15.85 2.67
N TYR A 190 16.37 14.57 2.73
CA TYR A 190 15.59 13.56 3.44
C TYR A 190 15.47 13.87 4.94
N ARG A 191 16.46 14.51 5.55
CA ARG A 191 16.38 14.94 6.96
C ARG A 191 15.30 16.01 7.17
N ASP A 192 15.10 16.88 6.20
CA ASP A 192 14.01 17.86 6.25
C ASP A 192 12.66 17.21 6.02
N TYR A 193 12.62 16.16 5.19
CA TYR A 193 11.43 15.32 5.05
C TYR A 193 11.06 14.64 6.39
N LEU A 194 12.01 14.03 7.11
CA LEU A 194 11.73 13.38 8.40
C LEU A 194 11.18 14.36 9.44
N LYS A 195 11.71 15.61 9.50
CA LYS A 195 11.17 16.66 10.36
C LYS A 195 9.73 17.03 9.96
N PHE A 196 9.52 17.17 8.66
CA PHE A 196 8.19 17.45 8.09
C PHE A 196 7.21 16.32 8.40
N GLU A 197 7.57 15.06 8.12
CA GLU A 197 6.74 13.89 8.37
C GLU A 197 6.31 13.83 9.85
N LYS A 198 7.24 13.97 10.77
CA LYS A 198 6.95 13.99 12.21
C LYS A 198 5.97 15.09 12.62
N ASN A 199 6.08 16.28 12.02
CA ASN A 199 5.15 17.39 12.28
C ASN A 199 3.79 17.14 11.62
N TYR A 200 3.79 16.54 10.44
CA TYR A 200 2.58 16.19 9.71
C TYR A 200 1.75 15.14 10.45
N THR A 201 2.36 14.03 10.86
CA THR A 201 1.68 12.92 11.53
C THR A 201 1.12 13.31 12.90
N LYS A 202 1.81 14.17 13.64
CA LYS A 202 1.29 14.74 14.90
C LYS A 202 0.03 15.57 14.70
N LYS A 203 -0.10 16.33 13.61
CA LYS A 203 -1.25 17.17 13.29
C LYS A 203 -2.38 16.41 12.58
N ASN A 204 -2.09 15.30 11.98
CA ASN A 204 -2.99 14.49 11.18
C ASN A 204 -3.04 13.08 11.76
N LYS A 205 -3.75 12.94 12.87
CA LYS A 205 -3.88 11.67 13.58
C LYS A 205 -4.70 10.66 12.81
N LEU A 206 -4.34 9.40 12.95
CA LEU A 206 -5.07 8.31 12.35
C LEU A 206 -6.10 7.75 13.35
N LYS A 207 -7.32 7.52 12.88
CA LYS A 207 -8.36 6.77 13.59
C LYS A 207 -8.68 5.53 12.76
N MET A 208 -8.73 4.38 13.41
CA MET A 208 -9.07 3.11 12.79
C MET A 208 -10.49 2.70 13.19
N ASN A 209 -11.21 2.09 12.25
CA ASN A 209 -12.49 1.45 12.51
C ASN A 209 -12.47 0.08 11.84
N PHE A 210 -12.73 -0.96 12.63
CA PHE A 210 -12.73 -2.35 12.18
C PHE A 210 -14.16 -2.86 12.06
N GLU A 211 -14.42 -3.62 11.02
CA GLU A 211 -15.70 -4.29 10.80
C GLU A 211 -15.43 -5.71 10.27
N THR A 212 -16.06 -6.70 10.86
CA THR A 212 -15.97 -8.10 10.45
C THR A 212 -17.32 -8.55 9.91
N LYS A 213 -17.31 -9.27 8.80
CA LYS A 213 -18.47 -10.01 8.30
C LYS A 213 -18.23 -11.51 8.44
N SER A 214 -19.14 -12.17 9.12
CA SER A 214 -19.14 -13.63 9.28
C SER A 214 -19.23 -14.33 7.93
N HIS A 215 -18.96 -15.62 7.93
CA HIS A 215 -19.11 -16.48 6.75
C HIS A 215 -20.54 -16.41 6.17
N GLU A 216 -21.55 -16.42 7.02
CA GLU A 216 -22.97 -16.37 6.63
C GLU A 216 -23.33 -15.01 6.02
N GLU A 217 -22.92 -13.90 6.65
CA GLU A 217 -23.15 -12.56 6.15
C GLU A 217 -22.46 -12.33 4.80
N LEU A 218 -21.21 -12.81 4.66
CA LEU A 218 -20.47 -12.71 3.42
C LEU A 218 -21.10 -13.57 2.32
N THR A 219 -21.53 -14.79 2.62
CA THR A 219 -22.21 -15.68 1.67
C THR A 219 -23.48 -15.01 1.13
N SER A 220 -24.33 -14.50 2.02
CA SER A 220 -25.55 -13.79 1.64
C SER A 220 -25.28 -12.56 0.77
N LEU A 221 -24.21 -11.81 1.10
CA LEU A 221 -23.78 -10.66 0.31
C LEU A 221 -23.25 -11.06 -1.06
N MET A 222 -22.49 -12.14 -1.15
CA MET A 222 -21.98 -12.67 -2.42
C MET A 222 -23.11 -13.19 -3.31
N GLU A 223 -24.12 -13.85 -2.76
CA GLU A 223 -25.32 -14.26 -3.48
C GLU A 223 -26.09 -13.06 -4.05
N LEU A 224 -26.27 -12.01 -3.23
CA LEU A 224 -26.87 -10.75 -3.70
C LEU A 224 -26.07 -10.16 -4.86
N CYS A 225 -24.75 -10.11 -4.77
CA CYS A 225 -23.90 -9.61 -5.83
C CYS A 225 -24.00 -10.46 -7.10
N HIS A 226 -23.92 -11.78 -6.96
CA HIS A 226 -24.03 -12.72 -8.08
C HIS A 226 -25.36 -12.60 -8.83
N ASN A 227 -26.48 -12.57 -8.08
CA ASN A 227 -27.83 -12.44 -8.64
C ASN A 227 -28.05 -11.12 -9.40
N ASN A 228 -27.21 -10.12 -9.13
CA ASN A 228 -27.25 -8.82 -9.80
C ASN A 228 -26.12 -8.60 -10.83
N ASN A 229 -25.29 -9.62 -11.12
CA ASN A 229 -24.15 -9.55 -12.03
C ASN A 229 -23.16 -8.43 -11.70
N ILE A 230 -22.86 -8.25 -10.41
CA ILE A 230 -21.85 -7.33 -9.89
C ILE A 230 -20.84 -8.10 -9.04
N SER A 231 -19.61 -7.59 -8.94
CA SER A 231 -18.63 -8.13 -7.99
C SER A 231 -18.86 -7.58 -6.58
N LEU A 232 -18.36 -8.31 -5.57
CA LEU A 232 -18.31 -7.80 -4.20
C LEU A 232 -17.59 -6.45 -4.12
N ASN A 233 -16.52 -6.28 -4.89
CA ASN A 233 -15.78 -5.02 -4.92
C ASN A 233 -16.61 -3.87 -5.49
N ASP A 234 -17.39 -4.11 -6.55
CA ASP A 234 -18.30 -3.10 -7.10
C ASP A 234 -19.36 -2.66 -6.09
N TYR A 235 -19.88 -3.63 -5.31
CA TYR A 235 -20.83 -3.36 -4.22
C TYR A 235 -20.20 -2.52 -3.11
N LEU A 236 -19.00 -2.88 -2.64
CA LEU A 236 -18.30 -2.16 -1.56
C LEU A 236 -17.95 -0.72 -1.98
N ILE A 237 -17.55 -0.51 -3.23
CA ILE A 237 -17.29 0.84 -3.78
C ILE A 237 -18.58 1.65 -3.82
N ALA A 238 -19.67 1.07 -4.34
CA ALA A 238 -20.96 1.74 -4.41
C ALA A 238 -21.51 2.07 -3.02
N LYS A 239 -21.37 1.14 -2.06
CA LYS A 239 -21.72 1.38 -0.66
C LYS A 239 -20.94 2.53 -0.05
N MET A 240 -19.61 2.58 -0.24
CA MET A 240 -18.79 3.72 0.19
C MET A 240 -19.25 5.03 -0.44
N MET A 241 -19.56 5.04 -1.75
CA MET A 241 -20.06 6.25 -2.41
C MET A 241 -21.37 6.74 -1.82
N GLN A 242 -22.27 5.82 -1.46
CA GLN A 242 -23.57 6.14 -0.88
C GLN A 242 -23.43 6.61 0.58
N ASP A 243 -22.73 5.84 1.41
CA ASP A 243 -22.56 6.12 2.84
C ASP A 243 -21.87 7.47 3.10
N GLU A 244 -20.84 7.78 2.30
CA GLU A 244 -20.05 9.01 2.40
C GLU A 244 -20.60 10.16 1.52
N SER A 245 -21.68 9.92 0.78
CA SER A 245 -22.27 10.89 -0.17
C SER A 245 -21.26 11.48 -1.17
N ILE A 246 -20.35 10.65 -1.67
CA ILE A 246 -19.27 11.04 -2.58
C ILE A 246 -19.48 10.51 -4.00
N LYS A 247 -18.87 11.21 -4.97
CA LYS A 247 -18.96 10.85 -6.39
C LYS A 247 -17.74 10.12 -6.91
N LYS A 248 -16.60 10.17 -6.19
CA LYS A 248 -15.31 9.67 -6.65
C LYS A 248 -14.67 8.78 -5.60
N VAL A 249 -14.26 7.58 -6.00
CA VAL A 249 -13.46 6.66 -5.19
C VAL A 249 -12.21 6.27 -5.96
N ILE A 250 -11.07 6.23 -5.27
CA ILE A 250 -9.80 5.71 -5.77
C ILE A 250 -9.74 4.22 -5.44
N ILE A 251 -9.37 3.41 -6.41
CA ILE A 251 -9.32 1.95 -6.29
C ILE A 251 -7.89 1.51 -6.56
N ALA A 252 -7.30 0.78 -5.61
CA ALA A 252 -6.05 0.07 -5.86
C ALA A 252 -6.34 -1.22 -6.64
N ALA A 253 -5.52 -1.51 -7.64
CA ALA A 253 -5.65 -2.68 -8.49
C ALA A 253 -4.35 -3.46 -8.58
N ASP A 254 -4.42 -4.76 -8.36
CA ASP A 254 -3.33 -5.69 -8.61
C ASP A 254 -3.08 -5.84 -10.11
N ILE A 255 -1.85 -5.61 -10.53
CA ILE A 255 -1.44 -5.67 -11.93
C ILE A 255 -0.51 -6.84 -12.25
N ARG A 256 -0.24 -7.73 -11.29
CA ARG A 256 0.69 -8.86 -11.45
C ARG A 256 0.43 -9.67 -12.71
N LYS A 257 -0.84 -9.98 -13.00
CA LYS A 257 -1.24 -10.75 -14.18
C LYS A 257 -0.91 -10.07 -15.53
N TYR A 258 -0.65 -8.77 -15.51
CA TYR A 258 -0.32 -8.00 -16.71
C TYR A 258 1.19 -7.78 -16.89
N LEU A 259 1.99 -8.08 -15.85
CA LEU A 259 3.43 -7.81 -15.83
C LEU A 259 4.22 -9.05 -16.20
N HIS A 260 4.86 -9.05 -17.37
CA HIS A 260 5.73 -10.16 -17.79
C HIS A 260 6.98 -10.34 -16.91
N ILE A 261 7.37 -9.29 -16.19
CA ILE A 261 8.51 -9.31 -15.27
C ILE A 261 8.18 -9.95 -13.92
N TYR A 262 6.88 -10.01 -13.55
CA TYR A 262 6.45 -10.56 -12.26
C TYR A 262 6.74 -12.06 -12.18
N LYS A 263 7.22 -12.47 -11.02
CA LYS A 263 7.37 -13.89 -10.64
C LYS A 263 6.62 -14.11 -9.35
N GLU A 264 5.86 -15.19 -9.27
CA GLU A 264 5.11 -15.54 -8.07
C GLU A 264 6.02 -15.64 -6.85
N GLY A 265 5.57 -15.09 -5.72
CA GLY A 265 6.34 -15.01 -4.47
C GLY A 265 7.35 -13.85 -4.40
N SER A 266 7.60 -13.10 -5.50
CA SER A 266 8.50 -11.95 -5.41
C SER A 266 7.89 -10.79 -4.63
N LEU A 267 8.69 -10.18 -3.73
CA LEU A 267 8.32 -8.92 -3.07
C LEU A 267 8.50 -7.74 -4.01
N GLY A 268 7.62 -6.75 -3.89
CA GLY A 268 7.64 -5.51 -4.65
C GLY A 268 6.27 -4.89 -4.80
N ASN A 269 6.20 -3.73 -5.45
CA ASN A 269 4.94 -3.03 -5.73
C ASN A 269 4.46 -3.39 -7.13
N TYR A 270 3.46 -4.25 -7.19
CA TYR A 270 2.80 -4.69 -8.42
C TYR A 270 1.32 -4.29 -8.41
N SER A 271 1.08 -3.09 -7.90
CA SER A 271 -0.25 -2.48 -7.87
C SER A 271 -0.22 -1.11 -8.52
N THR A 272 -1.39 -0.66 -8.93
CA THR A 272 -1.63 0.69 -9.43
C THR A 272 -2.92 1.24 -8.85
N ALA A 273 -3.25 2.49 -9.12
CA ALA A 273 -4.50 3.09 -8.68
C ALA A 273 -5.20 3.81 -9.82
N PHE A 274 -6.52 3.76 -9.83
CA PHE A 274 -7.36 4.55 -10.73
C PHE A 274 -8.60 5.06 -10.00
N SER A 275 -9.26 6.06 -10.57
CA SER A 275 -10.48 6.62 -10.00
C SER A 275 -11.71 6.15 -10.75
N VAL A 276 -12.78 5.87 -10.01
CA VAL A 276 -14.13 5.71 -10.54
C VAL A 276 -14.98 6.90 -10.11
N VAL A 277 -15.70 7.49 -11.07
CA VAL A 277 -16.59 8.62 -10.83
C VAL A 277 -18.00 8.24 -11.24
N CYS A 278 -18.94 8.28 -10.29
CA CYS A 278 -20.37 8.06 -10.51
C CYS A 278 -21.18 9.17 -9.87
N ASP A 279 -22.26 9.60 -10.52
CA ASP A 279 -23.21 10.51 -9.89
C ASP A 279 -24.00 9.78 -8.80
N SER A 280 -23.96 10.30 -7.57
CA SER A 280 -24.56 9.71 -6.38
C SER A 280 -26.10 9.82 -6.29
N LYS A 281 -26.77 10.24 -7.37
CA LYS A 281 -28.23 10.49 -7.38
C LYS A 281 -29.10 9.23 -7.34
N SER A 282 -28.51 8.03 -7.33
CA SER A 282 -29.30 6.80 -7.25
C SER A 282 -29.44 6.38 -5.78
N ASN A 283 -30.67 6.36 -5.27
CA ASN A 283 -30.98 5.82 -3.94
C ASN A 283 -30.90 4.27 -3.93
N ASN A 284 -30.76 3.63 -5.08
CA ASN A 284 -30.64 2.17 -5.20
C ASN A 284 -29.16 1.78 -5.27
N LEU A 285 -28.67 1.11 -4.22
CA LEU A 285 -27.28 0.66 -4.10
C LEU A 285 -26.88 -0.30 -5.24
N ILE A 286 -27.76 -1.23 -5.61
CA ILE A 286 -27.47 -2.19 -6.68
C ILE A 286 -27.32 -1.51 -8.04
N GLU A 287 -28.18 -0.54 -8.36
CA GLU A 287 -28.05 0.23 -9.60
C GLU A 287 -26.77 1.08 -9.60
N MET A 288 -26.37 1.60 -8.45
CA MET A 288 -25.06 2.27 -8.31
C MET A 288 -23.92 1.28 -8.53
N ALA A 289 -23.96 0.10 -7.92
CA ALA A 289 -22.95 -0.93 -8.09
C ALA A 289 -22.80 -1.40 -9.53
N LYS A 290 -23.90 -1.53 -10.30
CA LYS A 290 -23.87 -1.79 -11.74
C LYS A 290 -23.20 -0.67 -12.55
N LYS A 291 -23.39 0.60 -12.14
CA LYS A 291 -22.67 1.74 -12.76
C LYS A 291 -21.19 1.72 -12.44
N VAL A 292 -20.84 1.43 -11.18
CA VAL A 292 -19.45 1.25 -10.73
C VAL A 292 -18.78 0.13 -11.53
N SER A 293 -19.42 -1.05 -11.62
CA SER A 293 -18.91 -2.21 -12.35
C SER A 293 -18.52 -1.84 -13.81
N ARG A 294 -19.42 -1.18 -14.54
CA ARG A 294 -19.13 -0.71 -15.91
C ARG A 294 -17.92 0.23 -15.97
N LYS A 295 -17.80 1.15 -15.01
CA LYS A 295 -16.66 2.08 -14.94
C LYS A 295 -15.35 1.37 -14.59
N VAL A 296 -15.36 0.43 -13.65
CA VAL A 296 -14.21 -0.41 -13.30
C VAL A 296 -13.75 -1.18 -14.52
N GLN A 297 -14.66 -1.86 -15.23
CA GLN A 297 -14.33 -2.61 -16.45
C GLN A 297 -13.71 -1.73 -17.55
N GLN A 298 -14.18 -0.50 -17.72
CA GLN A 298 -13.60 0.46 -18.67
C GLN A 298 -12.17 0.86 -18.30
N GLN A 299 -11.79 0.80 -17.01
CA GLN A 299 -10.43 1.08 -16.56
C GLN A 299 -9.52 -0.14 -16.74
N VAL A 300 -9.94 -1.29 -16.20
CA VAL A 300 -9.10 -2.50 -16.17
C VAL A 300 -8.90 -3.13 -17.56
N ASN A 301 -9.84 -2.93 -18.49
CA ASN A 301 -9.74 -3.43 -19.87
C ASN A 301 -8.89 -2.52 -20.78
N SER A 302 -8.36 -1.42 -20.26
CA SER A 302 -7.51 -0.51 -21.03
C SER A 302 -6.13 -0.38 -20.34
N PRO A 303 -5.06 -0.99 -20.88
CA PRO A 303 -3.72 -0.86 -20.34
C PRO A 303 -3.31 0.61 -20.15
N LYS A 304 -3.64 1.46 -21.11
CA LYS A 304 -3.36 2.90 -21.05
C LYS A 304 -3.99 3.61 -19.84
N LYS A 305 -5.22 3.25 -19.48
CA LYS A 305 -5.93 3.82 -18.33
C LYS A 305 -5.44 3.19 -17.03
N LEU A 306 -5.30 1.88 -17.01
CA LEU A 306 -4.89 1.11 -15.83
C LEU A 306 -3.48 1.48 -15.39
N MET A 307 -2.53 1.65 -16.32
CA MET A 307 -1.13 1.92 -16.03
C MET A 307 -0.78 3.41 -15.97
N LEU A 308 -1.78 4.30 -16.09
CA LEU A 308 -1.54 5.75 -16.21
C LEU A 308 -0.65 6.31 -15.10
N VAL A 309 -0.89 5.95 -13.85
CA VAL A 309 -0.15 6.45 -12.69
C VAL A 309 1.30 5.99 -12.73
N LEU A 310 1.55 4.71 -13.01
CA LEU A 310 2.90 4.16 -13.13
C LEU A 310 3.65 4.78 -14.31
N ALA A 311 2.99 4.96 -15.45
CA ALA A 311 3.58 5.63 -16.60
C ALA A 311 3.94 7.10 -16.30
N CYS A 312 3.18 7.79 -15.44
CA CYS A 312 3.53 9.12 -14.94
C CYS A 312 4.83 9.09 -14.11
N TYR A 313 4.93 8.16 -13.16
CA TYR A 313 6.14 8.02 -12.32
C TYR A 313 7.39 7.74 -13.16
N LEU A 314 7.28 6.89 -14.19
CA LEU A 314 8.39 6.52 -15.06
C LEU A 314 8.92 7.67 -15.94
N ILE A 315 8.16 8.75 -16.13
CA ILE A 315 8.55 9.93 -16.93
C ILE A 315 8.94 11.11 -16.04
N MET A 316 8.43 11.15 -14.82
CA MET A 316 8.76 12.20 -13.86
C MET A 316 10.19 12.06 -13.37
N THR A 317 10.89 13.19 -13.17
CA THR A 317 12.22 13.14 -12.53
C THR A 317 12.06 12.68 -11.09
N PRO A 318 12.93 11.77 -10.61
CA PRO A 318 12.85 11.23 -9.26
C PRO A 318 12.81 12.29 -8.16
N GLU A 319 13.63 13.32 -8.28
CA GLU A 319 13.74 14.43 -7.31
C GLU A 319 12.47 15.28 -7.27
N LEU A 320 11.75 15.41 -8.39
CA LEU A 320 10.46 16.08 -8.42
C LEU A 320 9.40 15.23 -7.67
N ILE A 321 9.45 13.89 -7.79
CA ILE A 321 8.56 13.00 -7.05
C ILE A 321 8.77 13.18 -5.54
N ASP A 322 10.02 13.28 -5.08
CA ASP A 322 10.32 13.51 -3.65
C ASP A 322 9.75 14.85 -3.14
N ALA A 323 9.79 15.88 -3.99
CA ALA A 323 9.29 17.19 -3.61
C ALA A 323 7.76 17.33 -3.57
N VAL A 324 7.01 16.40 -4.20
CA VAL A 324 5.56 16.52 -4.42
C VAL A 324 4.78 16.68 -3.10
N ALA A 325 4.92 15.75 -2.17
CA ALA A 325 4.17 15.79 -0.91
C ALA A 325 4.64 16.94 -0.02
N ILE A 326 5.94 17.03 0.22
CA ILE A 326 6.53 18.02 1.13
C ILE A 326 6.28 19.47 0.66
N SER A 327 6.30 19.72 -0.66
CA SER A 327 6.01 21.06 -1.21
C SER A 327 4.53 21.42 -1.07
N THR A 328 3.64 20.48 -1.39
CA THR A 328 2.20 20.75 -1.37
C THR A 328 1.66 20.93 0.04
N LEU A 329 2.21 20.18 0.99
CA LEU A 329 1.74 20.17 2.38
C LEU A 329 2.47 21.20 3.27
N GLY A 330 3.40 21.97 2.72
CA GLY A 330 3.98 23.15 3.39
C GLY A 330 5.32 22.92 4.08
N GLY A 331 6.03 21.79 3.81
CA GLY A 331 7.35 21.53 4.38
C GLY A 331 8.53 22.03 3.54
N TYR A 332 8.29 22.48 2.32
CA TYR A 332 9.33 22.86 1.36
C TYR A 332 8.73 23.72 0.25
N SER A 333 9.48 24.70 -0.26
CA SER A 333 9.00 25.61 -1.31
C SER A 333 9.41 25.15 -2.70
N SER A 334 8.47 24.64 -3.48
CA SER A 334 8.63 24.33 -4.90
C SER A 334 7.32 24.52 -5.65
N SER A 335 7.32 25.35 -6.68
CA SER A 335 6.13 25.55 -7.49
C SER A 335 5.88 24.37 -8.45
N ALA A 336 6.92 23.64 -8.87
CA ALA A 336 6.78 22.41 -9.64
C ALA A 336 6.19 21.30 -8.78
N GLY A 337 6.73 21.09 -7.58
CA GLY A 337 6.21 20.10 -6.60
C GLY A 337 4.77 20.39 -6.20
N MET A 338 4.44 21.65 -5.87
CA MET A 338 3.05 22.06 -5.57
C MET A 338 2.09 21.84 -6.74
N PHE A 339 2.52 22.14 -7.96
CA PHE A 339 1.69 21.92 -9.15
C PHE A 339 1.35 20.45 -9.33
N VAL A 340 2.34 19.58 -9.26
CA VAL A 340 2.17 18.14 -9.39
C VAL A 340 1.32 17.58 -8.23
N GLY A 341 1.66 17.92 -7.00
CA GLY A 341 0.94 17.45 -5.82
C GLY A 341 -0.52 17.88 -5.79
N SER A 342 -0.82 19.12 -6.18
CA SER A 342 -2.19 19.65 -6.20
C SER A 342 -3.03 19.07 -7.35
N ASN A 343 -2.47 19.00 -8.56
CA ASN A 343 -3.26 18.70 -9.76
C ASN A 343 -3.23 17.22 -10.16
N MET A 344 -2.17 16.47 -9.79
CA MET A 344 -2.03 15.06 -10.16
C MET A 344 -2.28 14.11 -8.97
N PHE A 345 -1.87 14.50 -7.76
CA PHE A 345 -1.98 13.65 -6.57
C PHE A 345 -3.09 14.04 -5.60
N GLY A 346 -3.72 15.22 -5.75
CA GLY A 346 -4.82 15.67 -4.91
C GLY A 346 -4.43 16.02 -3.47
N TYR A 347 -3.14 16.27 -3.20
CA TYR A 347 -2.67 16.56 -1.84
C TYR A 347 -3.17 17.91 -1.29
N LYS A 348 -3.51 18.87 -2.16
CA LYS A 348 -4.03 20.18 -1.73
C LYS A 348 -5.44 20.05 -1.14
N ASP A 349 -6.32 19.37 -1.85
CA ASP A 349 -7.74 19.29 -1.49
C ASP A 349 -7.99 18.26 -0.38
N ARG A 350 -7.17 17.19 -0.34
CA ARG A 350 -7.21 16.14 0.71
C ARG A 350 -8.63 15.65 0.99
N CYS A 351 -9.40 15.44 -0.06
CA CYS A 351 -10.81 15.03 0.00
C CYS A 351 -11.04 13.64 -0.63
N GLY A 352 -9.96 12.87 -0.84
CA GLY A 352 -10.03 11.57 -1.48
C GLY A 352 -10.61 10.49 -0.56
N TYR A 353 -11.28 9.53 -1.18
CA TYR A 353 -11.72 8.28 -0.57
C TYR A 353 -11.14 7.14 -1.39
N SER A 354 -10.57 6.15 -0.73
CA SER A 354 -9.96 5.02 -1.43
C SER A 354 -10.32 3.69 -0.81
N ILE A 355 -10.29 2.64 -1.64
CA ILE A 355 -10.49 1.26 -1.23
C ILE A 355 -9.41 0.37 -1.84
N THR A 356 -8.87 -0.52 -1.01
CA THR A 356 -7.93 -1.56 -1.40
C THR A 356 -8.45 -2.90 -0.92
N ASN A 357 -8.83 -3.77 -1.85
CA ASN A 357 -9.28 -5.12 -1.54
C ASN A 357 -8.19 -6.13 -1.94
N LEU A 358 -7.62 -6.83 -0.95
CA LEU A 358 -6.59 -7.85 -1.17
C LEU A 358 -7.16 -9.17 -1.71
N GLY A 359 -8.50 -9.29 -1.73
CA GLY A 359 -9.19 -10.48 -2.21
C GLY A 359 -9.34 -11.54 -1.14
N LYS A 360 -9.58 -12.79 -1.60
CA LYS A 360 -9.82 -13.96 -0.76
C LYS A 360 -8.59 -14.86 -0.72
N ILE A 361 -8.29 -15.39 0.45
CA ILE A 361 -7.37 -16.51 0.64
C ILE A 361 -8.03 -17.59 1.49
N GLU A 362 -7.67 -18.85 1.23
CA GLU A 362 -7.95 -19.99 2.08
C GLU A 362 -6.64 -20.40 2.76
N SER A 363 -6.65 -20.54 4.06
CA SER A 363 -5.48 -20.88 4.84
C SER A 363 -5.86 -21.85 5.98
N ASN A 364 -5.00 -22.82 6.24
CA ASN A 364 -5.11 -23.70 7.40
C ASN A 364 -4.05 -23.35 8.48
N THR A 365 -3.39 -22.22 8.35
CA THR A 365 -2.37 -21.70 9.26
C THR A 365 -2.66 -20.30 9.76
N ILE A 366 -3.41 -19.51 8.99
CA ILE A 366 -3.98 -18.23 9.41
C ILE A 366 -5.46 -18.44 9.67
N VAL A 367 -5.91 -18.10 10.85
CA VAL A 367 -7.34 -18.19 11.24
C VAL A 367 -8.12 -17.04 10.64
N GLU A 368 -7.61 -15.84 10.84
CA GLU A 368 -8.21 -14.57 10.46
C GLU A 368 -7.13 -13.54 10.13
N ALA A 369 -7.44 -12.59 9.25
CA ALA A 369 -6.54 -11.47 9.00
C ALA A 369 -7.31 -10.16 8.77
N THR A 370 -6.67 -9.05 9.10
CA THR A 370 -7.14 -7.69 8.83
C THR A 370 -6.08 -6.90 8.10
N PHE A 371 -6.44 -6.26 7.00
CA PHE A 371 -5.57 -5.37 6.27
C PHE A 371 -5.75 -3.92 6.72
N ILE A 372 -4.73 -3.34 7.30
CA ILE A 372 -4.66 -1.93 7.70
C ILE A 372 -4.04 -1.16 6.54
N PRO A 373 -4.81 -0.38 5.76
CA PRO A 373 -4.31 0.24 4.53
C PRO A 373 -3.42 1.46 4.80
N PRO A 374 -2.58 1.90 3.84
CA PRO A 374 -1.83 3.14 3.97
C PRO A 374 -2.77 4.35 3.93
N SER A 375 -2.42 5.41 4.67
CA SER A 375 -3.19 6.66 4.70
C SER A 375 -2.49 7.77 3.92
N SER A 376 -2.66 7.76 2.60
CA SER A 376 -2.12 8.82 1.74
C SER A 376 -2.63 10.20 2.17
N PRO A 377 -1.78 11.24 2.16
CA PRO A 377 -2.20 12.62 2.43
C PRO A 377 -3.31 13.15 1.52
N ALA A 378 -3.54 12.55 0.37
CA ALA A 378 -4.64 12.90 -0.54
C ALA A 378 -6.01 12.45 -0.04
N ASN A 379 -6.06 11.47 0.88
CA ASN A 379 -7.30 10.84 1.30
C ASN A 379 -7.75 11.31 2.69
N ILE A 380 -9.06 11.45 2.84
CA ILE A 380 -9.72 11.56 4.13
C ILE A 380 -9.88 10.16 4.74
N LYS A 381 -10.30 9.20 3.91
CA LYS A 381 -10.61 7.84 4.34
C LYS A 381 -10.05 6.83 3.35
N THR A 382 -9.39 5.82 3.87
CA THR A 382 -8.95 4.65 3.11
C THR A 382 -9.50 3.39 3.75
N VAL A 383 -10.10 2.49 2.96
CA VAL A 383 -10.63 1.22 3.43
C VAL A 383 -9.80 0.07 2.88
N GLY A 384 -9.26 -0.73 3.79
CA GLY A 384 -8.62 -2.01 3.50
C GLY A 384 -9.60 -3.16 3.68
N VAL A 385 -9.58 -4.12 2.76
CA VAL A 385 -10.45 -5.31 2.79
C VAL A 385 -9.60 -6.55 2.55
N VAL A 386 -9.82 -7.59 3.33
CA VAL A 386 -9.26 -8.93 3.10
C VAL A 386 -10.26 -9.98 3.56
N THR A 387 -10.31 -11.10 2.86
CA THR A 387 -11.13 -12.25 3.25
C THR A 387 -10.25 -13.47 3.49
N VAL A 388 -10.35 -14.06 4.66
CA VAL A 388 -9.65 -15.31 5.03
C VAL A 388 -10.68 -16.32 5.51
N ASN A 389 -10.65 -17.52 4.94
CA ASN A 389 -11.52 -18.65 5.34
C ASN A 389 -13.02 -18.29 5.37
N GLY A 390 -13.46 -17.41 4.46
CA GLY A 390 -14.84 -16.95 4.40
C GLY A 390 -15.22 -15.86 5.38
N ILE A 391 -14.32 -15.38 6.21
CA ILE A 391 -14.51 -14.21 7.09
C ILE A 391 -13.90 -12.99 6.40
N MET A 392 -14.70 -11.94 6.20
CA MET A 392 -14.24 -10.70 5.58
C MET A 392 -14.02 -9.62 6.63
N ASN A 393 -12.78 -9.15 6.73
CA ASN A 393 -12.42 -8.02 7.58
C ASN A 393 -12.17 -6.77 6.77
N THR A 394 -12.64 -5.66 7.31
CA THR A 394 -12.37 -4.32 6.80
C THR A 394 -11.74 -3.48 7.89
N CYS A 395 -10.77 -2.67 7.51
CA CYS A 395 -10.21 -1.61 8.34
C CYS A 395 -10.33 -0.28 7.59
N ALA A 396 -11.07 0.67 8.16
CA ALA A 396 -11.14 2.02 7.64
C ALA A 396 -10.21 2.94 8.44
N ILE A 397 -9.23 3.52 7.76
CA ILE A 397 -8.38 4.58 8.33
C ILE A 397 -8.95 5.93 7.91
N THR A 398 -9.20 6.79 8.90
CA THR A 398 -9.62 8.17 8.70
C THR A 398 -8.56 9.11 9.29
N THR A 399 -8.19 10.13 8.52
CA THR A 399 -7.27 11.18 9.00
C THR A 399 -8.09 12.25 9.74
N ILE A 400 -7.77 12.45 11.02
CA ILE A 400 -8.37 13.50 11.88
C ILE A 400 -7.36 14.64 12.02
N LYS A 401 -7.83 15.89 11.83
CA LYS A 401 -7.01 17.10 12.02
C LYS A 401 -7.06 17.56 13.47
#